data_7f4c9dc7c67c026154783f24c15a1876
#
_entry.id   7f4c9dc7c67c026154783f24c15a1876
#
_cell.length_a   1.000
_cell.length_b   1.000
_cell.length_c   1.000
_cell.angle_alpha   90.00
_cell.angle_beta   90.00
_cell.angle_gamma   90.00
#
_symmetry.space_group_name_H-M   'P 1'
#
loop_
_entity.id
_entity.type
_entity.pdbx_description
1 polymer ?
#
loop_
_entity_poly.entity_id
_entity_poly.type
_entity_poly.pdbx_seq_one_letter_code
_entity_poly.pdbx_strand_id
1 'polypeptide(L)'
;MGVIALASCNGKLTSLVPDTPSKAPNYFCTWNTQGYAVSYSGSDMMRSAMTEENIFGKGQHQNWVSFFPKIRKDLYFVMDDSWDIPRNENSANRNPYLGMCELDEGRFPSFRGTAAERLGQLTKRIKQEGWKGLGGWICAQKAGGYEHQSEEEYWTERLKAANEAGFSYWKVDWGHQDRNEGWRRMLTRLGKEHAPNLWIEHAMNGHFIRFSDVFRTYDVENIIAQPLTIRRVVELLPHKSEDKSKGLINCEDEPYIAVGLGCAIGIMRHPMDGNLPDGRQDEVFPPVGHNYKRCLDEVVRAVRWHRIAEPFGVDGNFEADTIMLADHWLLHENETWNKGRRTGSTIHESAPARVSRNMPLPIVDDNSEERPYILSSTYPTGAIAIAAIGRALGREYICKEVAVTAQAKEWHAPIGLFGHFKEV
;
A
#
# COMPACT_ATOMS: atom_id res chain seq x y z
N MET A 1 9.56 29.98 -4.22
CA MET A 1 10.60 29.83 -3.17
C MET A 1 9.93 29.77 -1.81
N GLY A 2 9.63 28.58 -1.32
CA GLY A 2 9.17 28.39 0.06
C GLY A 2 10.39 28.36 0.98
N VAL A 3 10.82 29.50 1.50
CA VAL A 3 11.84 29.53 2.55
C VAL A 3 11.19 29.09 3.84
N ILE A 4 11.45 27.87 4.29
CA ILE A 4 11.21 27.49 5.67
C ILE A 4 12.32 28.16 6.49
N ALA A 5 12.02 29.33 7.10
CA ALA A 5 12.90 29.93 8.08
C ALA A 5 12.90 29.06 9.35
N LEU A 6 13.90 28.18 9.46
CA LEU A 6 14.21 27.54 10.72
C LEU A 6 14.89 28.58 11.61
N ALA A 7 14.18 29.06 12.61
CA ALA A 7 14.76 29.92 13.64
C ALA A 7 15.88 29.11 14.33
N SER A 8 17.12 29.54 14.12
CA SER A 8 18.29 28.99 14.77
C SER A 8 18.32 29.48 16.23
N CYS A 9 17.77 28.70 17.14
CA CYS A 9 18.26 28.69 18.50
C CYS A 9 19.50 27.82 18.54
N ASN A 10 20.59 28.25 19.18
CA ASN A 10 21.87 27.59 19.34
C ASN A 10 21.76 26.19 20.01
N GLY A 11 21.14 25.25 19.34
CA GLY A 11 20.96 23.86 19.71
C GLY A 11 21.26 22.97 18.51
N LYS A 12 21.86 21.81 18.72
CA LYS A 12 22.01 20.77 17.69
C LYS A 12 20.70 20.67 16.89
N LEU A 13 20.77 20.75 15.57
CA LEU A 13 19.67 20.44 14.67
C LEU A 13 19.17 19.02 14.97
N THR A 14 18.18 18.90 15.83
CA THR A 14 17.48 17.64 16.09
C THR A 14 16.53 17.38 14.92
N SER A 15 16.60 16.20 14.34
CA SER A 15 15.64 15.77 13.32
C SER A 15 14.21 15.91 13.89
N LEU A 16 13.33 16.57 13.15
CA LEU A 16 11.90 16.65 13.51
C LEU A 16 11.21 15.28 13.42
N VAL A 17 11.79 14.34 12.70
CA VAL A 17 11.24 12.99 12.54
C VAL A 17 11.74 12.11 13.68
N PRO A 18 10.86 11.55 14.52
CA PRO A 18 11.24 10.64 15.59
C PRO A 18 11.98 9.40 15.08
N ASP A 19 12.92 8.89 15.87
CA ASP A 19 13.59 7.61 15.57
C ASP A 19 12.71 6.41 15.92
N THR A 20 11.70 6.59 16.77
CA THR A 20 10.74 5.55 17.12
C THR A 20 9.93 5.15 15.89
N PRO A 21 9.82 3.86 15.58
CA PRO A 21 9.01 3.38 14.49
C PRO A 21 7.54 3.77 14.61
N SER A 22 6.90 4.03 13.49
CA SER A 22 5.47 4.30 13.43
C SER A 22 4.64 3.08 13.83
N LYS A 23 3.47 3.30 14.45
CA LYS A 23 2.45 2.27 14.67
C LYS A 23 1.54 2.08 13.45
N ALA A 24 1.63 2.95 12.44
CA ALA A 24 0.83 2.86 11.21
C ALA A 24 0.92 1.47 10.57
N PRO A 25 -0.18 0.94 10.00
CA PRO A 25 -0.20 -0.38 9.37
C PRO A 25 0.39 -0.36 7.94
N ASN A 26 1.48 0.39 7.75
CA ASN A 26 2.16 0.44 6.47
C ASN A 26 2.83 -0.90 6.17
N TYR A 27 2.84 -1.31 4.90
CA TYR A 27 3.50 -2.54 4.49
C TYR A 27 4.29 -2.40 3.18
N PHE A 28 5.20 -3.34 2.98
CA PHE A 28 5.75 -3.72 1.69
C PHE A 28 5.18 -5.10 1.32
N CYS A 29 4.67 -5.24 0.11
CA CYS A 29 4.08 -6.46 -0.42
C CYS A 29 4.88 -6.99 -1.60
N THR A 30 5.08 -8.29 -1.68
CA THR A 30 6.05 -8.91 -2.58
C THR A 30 5.57 -9.13 -4.02
N TRP A 31 4.30 -8.86 -4.36
CA TRP A 31 3.74 -9.22 -5.68
C TRP A 31 4.54 -8.70 -6.87
N ASN A 32 4.82 -7.40 -6.92
CA ASN A 32 5.61 -6.84 -8.01
C ASN A 32 7.08 -7.28 -7.96
N THR A 33 7.59 -7.61 -6.78
CA THR A 33 8.93 -8.21 -6.63
C THR A 33 8.96 -9.64 -7.18
N GLN A 34 7.90 -10.42 -6.94
CA GLN A 34 7.73 -11.74 -7.55
C GLN A 34 7.68 -11.62 -9.08
N GLY A 35 6.93 -10.62 -9.59
CA GLY A 35 6.88 -10.30 -11.01
C GLY A 35 8.24 -9.96 -11.58
N TYR A 36 8.97 -9.07 -10.95
CA TYR A 36 10.31 -8.69 -11.35
C TYR A 36 11.25 -9.91 -11.43
N ALA A 37 11.26 -10.74 -10.39
CA ALA A 37 12.17 -11.91 -10.32
C ALA A 37 11.99 -12.91 -11.47
N VAL A 38 10.83 -12.89 -12.13
CA VAL A 38 10.51 -13.76 -13.28
C VAL A 38 10.19 -12.95 -14.55
N SER A 39 10.64 -11.70 -14.61
CA SER A 39 10.44 -10.80 -15.75
C SER A 39 8.99 -10.68 -16.18
N TYR A 40 8.06 -10.69 -15.23
CA TYR A 40 6.59 -10.62 -15.44
C TYR A 40 6.06 -11.65 -16.45
N SER A 41 6.60 -12.86 -16.44
CA SER A 41 6.28 -13.93 -17.39
C SER A 41 4.89 -14.55 -17.23
N GLY A 42 4.05 -13.96 -16.40
CA GLY A 42 2.69 -14.40 -16.11
C GLY A 42 2.47 -14.77 -14.65
N SER A 43 1.20 -14.76 -14.23
CA SER A 43 0.84 -14.91 -12.81
C SER A 43 1.33 -16.22 -12.18
N ASP A 44 1.29 -17.34 -12.90
CA ASP A 44 1.77 -18.62 -12.37
C ASP A 44 3.28 -18.61 -12.12
N MET A 45 4.05 -17.94 -12.99
CA MET A 45 5.48 -17.74 -12.78
C MET A 45 5.75 -16.79 -11.62
N MET A 46 4.99 -15.71 -11.49
CA MET A 46 5.09 -14.80 -10.34
C MET A 46 4.84 -15.55 -9.03
N ARG A 47 3.84 -16.44 -8.99
CA ARG A 47 3.57 -17.32 -7.85
C ARG A 47 4.73 -18.24 -7.54
N SER A 48 5.40 -18.77 -8.56
CA SER A 48 6.56 -19.64 -8.37
C SER A 48 7.74 -18.96 -7.68
N ALA A 49 7.84 -17.64 -7.78
CA ALA A 49 8.91 -16.85 -7.19
C ALA A 49 8.76 -16.65 -5.66
N MET A 50 7.59 -16.94 -5.07
CA MET A 50 7.41 -16.89 -3.61
C MET A 50 8.12 -18.05 -2.95
N THR A 51 9.38 -17.84 -2.58
CA THR A 51 10.24 -18.87 -1.95
C THR A 51 11.16 -18.26 -0.90
N GLU A 52 11.58 -19.11 0.05
CA GLU A 52 12.60 -18.76 1.05
C GLU A 52 13.90 -18.25 0.40
N GLU A 53 14.30 -18.89 -0.71
CA GLU A 53 15.50 -18.52 -1.43
C GLU A 53 15.45 -17.09 -1.97
N ASN A 54 14.34 -16.67 -2.55
CA ASN A 54 14.18 -15.29 -3.03
C ASN A 54 14.13 -14.28 -1.88
N ILE A 55 13.52 -14.63 -0.77
CA ILE A 55 13.40 -13.74 0.38
C ILE A 55 14.75 -13.57 1.09
N PHE A 56 15.52 -14.64 1.31
CA PHE A 56 16.74 -14.63 2.15
C PHE A 56 18.03 -14.98 1.41
N GLY A 57 17.96 -15.39 0.15
CA GLY A 57 19.12 -15.78 -0.64
C GLY A 57 20.09 -14.65 -0.91
N LYS A 58 21.23 -14.96 -1.53
CA LYS A 58 22.30 -14.00 -1.86
C LYS A 58 22.52 -13.85 -3.36
N GLY A 59 21.67 -14.47 -4.17
CA GLY A 59 21.73 -14.35 -5.63
C GLY A 59 21.29 -12.97 -6.11
N GLN A 60 21.57 -12.69 -7.37
CA GLN A 60 21.04 -11.51 -8.04
C GLN A 60 19.50 -11.57 -8.01
N HIS A 61 18.83 -10.47 -7.70
CA HIS A 61 17.37 -10.37 -7.56
C HIS A 61 16.74 -11.09 -6.35
N GLN A 62 17.56 -11.64 -5.46
CA GLN A 62 17.16 -12.23 -4.17
C GLN A 62 17.37 -11.25 -3.02
N ASN A 63 17.24 -11.75 -1.77
CA ASN A 63 17.45 -10.98 -0.55
C ASN A 63 16.41 -9.85 -0.35
N TRP A 64 15.15 -10.15 -0.60
CA TRP A 64 14.07 -9.16 -0.47
C TRP A 64 13.94 -8.59 0.92
N VAL A 65 14.37 -9.31 1.95
CA VAL A 65 14.42 -8.79 3.33
C VAL A 65 15.38 -7.62 3.51
N SER A 66 16.30 -7.39 2.57
CA SER A 66 17.23 -6.25 2.60
C SER A 66 16.62 -4.93 2.15
N PHE A 67 15.42 -4.95 1.55
CA PHE A 67 14.76 -3.78 0.99
C PHE A 67 14.44 -2.72 2.04
N PHE A 68 14.33 -1.48 1.60
CA PHE A 68 13.93 -0.33 2.41
C PHE A 68 14.70 -0.14 3.74
N PRO A 69 16.04 -0.18 3.76
CA PRO A 69 16.83 -0.19 4.99
C PRO A 69 16.57 1.01 5.91
N LYS A 70 16.11 2.15 5.36
CA LYS A 70 15.83 3.37 6.12
C LYS A 70 14.49 3.37 6.85
N ILE A 71 13.53 2.51 6.41
CA ILE A 71 12.14 2.53 6.86
C ILE A 71 11.55 1.15 7.13
N ARG A 72 12.28 0.04 6.91
CA ARG A 72 11.71 -1.31 7.10
C ARG A 72 11.16 -1.54 8.51
N LYS A 73 11.71 -0.88 9.52
CA LYS A 73 11.20 -0.94 10.89
C LYS A 73 9.79 -0.32 11.05
N ASP A 74 9.31 0.41 10.05
CA ASP A 74 7.98 1.00 10.00
C ASP A 74 7.01 0.20 9.11
N LEU A 75 7.50 -0.85 8.45
CA LEU A 75 6.76 -1.62 7.45
C LEU A 75 6.57 -3.08 7.88
N TYR A 76 5.38 -3.60 7.69
CA TYR A 76 5.17 -5.03 7.66
C TYR A 76 5.72 -5.60 6.35
N PHE A 77 6.38 -6.76 6.41
CA PHE A 77 6.75 -7.54 5.24
C PHE A 77 5.58 -8.45 4.90
N VAL A 78 4.85 -8.18 3.83
CA VAL A 78 3.69 -8.95 3.41
C VAL A 78 4.08 -9.86 2.25
N MET A 79 4.12 -11.16 2.50
CA MET A 79 4.22 -12.17 1.45
C MET A 79 2.93 -12.15 0.63
N ASP A 80 3.02 -11.97 -0.67
CA ASP A 80 1.86 -12.02 -1.54
C ASP A 80 1.53 -13.46 -1.95
N ASP A 81 0.62 -13.64 -2.86
CA ASP A 81 0.05 -14.90 -3.34
C ASP A 81 1.07 -16.05 -3.40
N SER A 82 0.64 -17.21 -2.91
CA SER A 82 1.32 -18.51 -2.97
C SER A 82 2.34 -18.85 -1.88
N TRP A 83 2.44 -18.12 -0.81
CA TRP A 83 3.28 -18.52 0.33
C TRP A 83 2.74 -19.78 1.05
N ASP A 84 1.46 -20.07 0.90
CA ASP A 84 0.69 -21.19 1.49
C ASP A 84 0.34 -22.30 0.49
N ILE A 85 0.88 -22.23 -0.74
CA ILE A 85 0.60 -23.19 -1.80
C ILE A 85 1.83 -24.06 -2.07
N PRO A 86 1.71 -25.39 -2.23
CA PRO A 86 2.83 -26.26 -2.56
C PRO A 86 3.61 -25.78 -3.78
N ARG A 87 4.94 -25.90 -3.73
CA ARG A 87 5.87 -25.31 -4.72
C ARG A 87 5.55 -25.68 -6.18
N ASN A 88 4.96 -26.83 -6.42
CA ASN A 88 4.61 -27.30 -7.76
C ASN A 88 3.20 -26.89 -8.22
N GLU A 89 2.45 -26.22 -7.38
CA GLU A 89 1.04 -25.84 -7.57
C GLU A 89 0.92 -24.33 -7.73
N ASN A 90 1.30 -23.80 -8.89
CA ASN A 90 1.36 -22.35 -9.08
C ASN A 90 0.11 -21.76 -9.77
N SER A 91 -0.74 -22.60 -10.37
CA SER A 91 -1.95 -22.12 -11.03
C SER A 91 -3.02 -21.71 -10.01
N ALA A 92 -3.61 -20.55 -10.18
CA ALA A 92 -4.76 -20.13 -9.38
C ALA A 92 -6.06 -20.83 -9.80
N ASN A 93 -6.09 -21.42 -11.01
CA ASN A 93 -7.30 -21.99 -11.54
C ASN A 93 -7.64 -23.32 -10.84
N ARG A 94 -8.71 -23.29 -10.00
CA ARG A 94 -9.19 -24.43 -9.19
C ARG A 94 -8.13 -24.99 -8.22
N ASN A 95 -7.18 -24.17 -7.77
CA ASN A 95 -6.16 -24.62 -6.85
C ASN A 95 -6.78 -24.92 -5.47
N PRO A 96 -6.70 -26.16 -4.97
CA PRO A 96 -7.33 -26.54 -3.70
C PRO A 96 -6.60 -25.99 -2.46
N TYR A 97 -5.38 -25.47 -2.62
CA TYR A 97 -4.60 -24.95 -1.49
C TYR A 97 -4.85 -23.49 -1.21
N LEU A 98 -5.50 -22.76 -2.10
CA LEU A 98 -5.82 -21.33 -1.88
C LEU A 98 -6.61 -21.12 -0.59
N GLY A 99 -6.11 -20.27 0.28
CA GLY A 99 -6.68 -20.01 1.61
C GLY A 99 -6.23 -20.98 2.69
N MET A 100 -5.23 -21.84 2.45
CA MET A 100 -4.65 -22.74 3.44
C MET A 100 -4.10 -21.95 4.65
N CYS A 101 -3.49 -20.80 4.42
CA CYS A 101 -2.89 -19.93 5.45
C CYS A 101 -1.83 -20.65 6.29
N GLU A 102 -1.13 -21.61 5.71
CA GLU A 102 -0.03 -22.34 6.33
C GLU A 102 1.22 -22.23 5.47
N LEU A 103 2.36 -21.98 6.10
CA LEU A 103 3.63 -21.86 5.38
C LEU A 103 3.99 -23.19 4.69
N ASP A 104 4.12 -23.16 3.36
CA ASP A 104 4.46 -24.38 2.59
C ASP A 104 5.91 -24.79 2.82
N GLU A 105 6.13 -26.07 3.19
CA GLU A 105 7.47 -26.61 3.50
C GLU A 105 8.38 -26.74 2.28
N GLY A 106 7.82 -26.90 1.09
CA GLY A 106 8.58 -26.97 -0.15
C GLY A 106 9.12 -25.61 -0.58
N ARG A 107 8.39 -24.54 -0.27
CA ARG A 107 8.79 -23.14 -0.53
C ARG A 107 9.71 -22.60 0.56
N PHE A 108 9.52 -23.06 1.81
CA PHE A 108 10.18 -22.55 3.01
C PHE A 108 10.82 -23.70 3.80
N PRO A 109 11.83 -24.38 3.21
CA PRO A 109 12.37 -25.64 3.74
C PRO A 109 13.12 -25.52 5.06
N SER A 110 13.53 -24.34 5.50
CA SER A 110 14.25 -24.16 6.78
C SER A 110 13.31 -24.06 7.98
N PHE A 111 12.01 -23.86 7.77
CA PHE A 111 11.03 -23.70 8.85
C PHE A 111 10.27 -25.01 9.06
N ARG A 112 10.28 -25.55 10.30
CA ARG A 112 9.77 -26.88 10.62
C ARG A 112 8.83 -26.87 11.81
N GLY A 113 7.99 -27.90 11.91
CA GLY A 113 7.03 -28.09 13.01
C GLY A 113 5.59 -27.91 12.57
N THR A 114 4.71 -27.58 13.50
CA THR A 114 3.30 -27.27 13.25
C THR A 114 3.16 -26.01 12.39
N ALA A 115 1.99 -25.77 11.84
CA ALA A 115 1.70 -24.56 11.05
C ALA A 115 2.05 -23.27 11.81
N ALA A 116 1.65 -23.17 13.08
CA ALA A 116 1.96 -22.02 13.93
C ALA A 116 3.46 -21.88 14.21
N GLU A 117 4.16 -23.00 14.48
CA GLU A 117 5.61 -22.98 14.72
C GLU A 117 6.39 -22.53 13.48
N ARG A 118 6.09 -23.07 12.29
CA ARG A 118 6.74 -22.68 11.03
C ARG A 118 6.56 -21.18 10.77
N LEU A 119 5.33 -20.69 10.87
CA LEU A 119 4.99 -19.30 10.65
C LEU A 119 5.63 -18.39 11.72
N GLY A 120 5.70 -18.86 12.98
CA GLY A 120 6.36 -18.17 14.09
C GLY A 120 7.86 -18.04 13.91
N GLN A 121 8.53 -19.09 13.40
CA GLN A 121 9.96 -19.05 13.08
C GLN A 121 10.24 -18.03 11.97
N LEU A 122 9.44 -18.02 10.90
CA LEU A 122 9.54 -17.04 9.82
C LEU A 122 9.28 -15.62 10.33
N THR A 123 8.23 -15.42 11.15
CA THR A 123 7.94 -14.12 11.77
C THR A 123 9.12 -13.59 12.56
N LYS A 124 9.74 -14.45 13.38
CA LYS A 124 10.94 -14.12 14.15
C LYS A 124 12.10 -13.75 13.24
N ARG A 125 12.32 -14.49 12.17
CA ARG A 125 13.40 -14.23 11.21
C ARG A 125 13.22 -12.89 10.50
N ILE A 126 12.02 -12.58 10.04
CA ILE A 126 11.70 -11.29 9.39
C ILE A 126 11.94 -10.11 10.35
N LYS A 127 11.53 -10.23 11.62
CA LYS A 127 11.82 -9.22 12.64
C LYS A 127 13.32 -9.05 12.91
N GLN A 128 14.10 -10.12 12.87
CA GLN A 128 15.57 -10.07 13.01
C GLN A 128 16.24 -9.31 11.85
N GLU A 129 15.65 -9.34 10.65
CA GLU A 129 16.10 -8.54 9.50
C GLU A 129 15.68 -7.04 9.60
N GLY A 130 15.01 -6.67 10.69
CA GLY A 130 14.67 -5.28 11.01
C GLY A 130 13.29 -4.84 10.53
N TRP A 131 12.44 -5.74 10.07
CA TRP A 131 11.05 -5.43 9.71
C TRP A 131 10.17 -5.33 10.94
N LYS A 132 9.09 -4.55 10.85
CA LYS A 132 8.09 -4.36 11.90
C LYS A 132 7.39 -5.67 12.28
N GLY A 133 7.11 -6.51 11.31
CA GLY A 133 6.47 -7.80 11.45
C GLY A 133 6.23 -8.48 10.12
N LEU A 134 5.62 -9.64 10.17
CA LEU A 134 5.26 -10.45 8.99
C LEU A 134 3.76 -10.36 8.74
N GLY A 135 3.38 -10.30 7.48
CA GLY A 135 2.01 -10.43 6.98
C GLY A 135 1.93 -11.36 5.78
N GLY A 136 0.73 -11.68 5.36
CA GLY A 136 0.48 -12.50 4.17
C GLY A 136 -0.77 -12.09 3.42
N TRP A 137 -0.73 -12.33 2.15
CA TRP A 137 -1.90 -12.31 1.28
C TRP A 137 -2.81 -13.49 1.60
N ILE A 138 -4.10 -13.26 1.66
CA ILE A 138 -5.11 -14.25 2.05
C ILE A 138 -6.14 -14.35 0.93
N CYS A 139 -6.29 -15.56 0.37
CA CYS A 139 -7.39 -15.85 -0.53
C CYS A 139 -8.71 -15.92 0.23
N ALA A 140 -9.74 -15.23 -0.26
CA ALA A 140 -11.05 -15.18 0.40
C ALA A 140 -11.85 -16.47 0.15
N GLN A 141 -11.31 -17.62 0.59
CA GLN A 141 -11.97 -18.93 0.52
C GLN A 141 -11.30 -19.93 1.47
N LYS A 142 -12.03 -20.99 1.83
CA LYS A 142 -11.41 -22.14 2.49
C LYS A 142 -10.61 -22.97 1.50
N ALA A 143 -9.52 -23.57 1.96
CA ALA A 143 -8.81 -24.57 1.17
C ALA A 143 -9.64 -25.86 1.03
N GLY A 144 -9.39 -26.61 -0.05
CA GLY A 144 -9.98 -27.93 -0.26
C GLY A 144 -9.63 -28.93 0.84
N GLY A 145 -10.52 -29.89 1.07
CA GLY A 145 -10.37 -30.87 2.14
C GLY A 145 -10.98 -30.44 3.50
N TYR A 146 -11.45 -29.21 3.57
CA TYR A 146 -12.06 -28.65 4.79
C TYR A 146 -13.58 -28.39 4.63
N GLU A 147 -14.23 -29.08 3.72
CA GLU A 147 -15.65 -28.93 3.44
C GLU A 147 -16.54 -29.28 4.64
N HIS A 148 -16.04 -30.15 5.54
CA HIS A 148 -16.69 -30.58 6.76
C HIS A 148 -16.69 -29.51 7.86
N GLN A 149 -15.80 -28.52 7.81
CA GLN A 149 -15.76 -27.42 8.76
C GLN A 149 -16.68 -26.27 8.31
N SER A 150 -17.34 -25.63 9.24
CA SER A 150 -18.01 -24.35 8.97
C SER A 150 -16.98 -23.25 8.62
N GLU A 151 -17.41 -22.18 7.98
CA GLU A 151 -16.54 -21.01 7.72
C GLU A 151 -15.95 -20.45 9.03
N GLU A 152 -16.78 -20.38 10.08
CA GLU A 152 -16.37 -19.81 11.36
C GLU A 152 -15.32 -20.67 12.09
N GLU A 153 -15.48 -21.99 12.10
CA GLU A 153 -14.49 -22.91 12.66
C GLU A 153 -13.16 -22.82 11.91
N TYR A 154 -13.22 -22.91 10.56
CA TYR A 154 -12.03 -22.85 9.72
C TYR A 154 -11.22 -21.59 9.95
N TRP A 155 -11.84 -20.42 9.86
CA TRP A 155 -11.14 -19.15 10.01
C TRP A 155 -10.70 -18.86 11.46
N THR A 156 -11.43 -19.37 12.46
CA THR A 156 -11.01 -19.29 13.86
C THR A 156 -9.68 -20.04 14.10
N GLU A 157 -9.53 -21.22 13.53
CA GLU A 157 -8.27 -21.99 13.63
C GLU A 157 -7.11 -21.26 12.98
N ARG A 158 -7.29 -20.70 11.76
CA ARG A 158 -6.26 -19.94 11.06
C ARG A 158 -5.87 -18.66 11.79
N LEU A 159 -6.83 -17.96 12.38
CA LEU A 159 -6.57 -16.76 13.17
C LEU A 159 -5.83 -17.07 14.47
N LYS A 160 -6.17 -18.16 15.17
CA LYS A 160 -5.45 -18.61 16.36
C LYS A 160 -4.00 -18.97 16.03
N ALA A 161 -3.76 -19.71 14.94
CA ALA A 161 -2.42 -20.05 14.48
C ALA A 161 -1.61 -18.80 14.09
N ALA A 162 -2.23 -17.84 13.40
CA ALA A 162 -1.61 -16.56 13.07
C ALA A 162 -1.23 -15.75 14.31
N ASN A 163 -2.12 -15.70 15.32
CA ASN A 163 -1.86 -15.02 16.59
C ASN A 163 -0.72 -15.67 17.38
N GLU A 164 -0.71 -17.00 17.48
CA GLU A 164 0.37 -17.76 18.12
C GLU A 164 1.71 -17.55 17.44
N ALA A 165 1.72 -17.49 16.10
CA ALA A 165 2.90 -17.20 15.30
C ALA A 165 3.37 -15.74 15.39
N GLY A 166 2.59 -14.83 16.00
CA GLY A 166 2.85 -13.38 16.01
C GLY A 166 2.76 -12.74 14.63
N PHE A 167 1.97 -13.35 13.74
CA PHE A 167 1.66 -12.82 12.42
C PHE A 167 0.85 -11.53 12.57
N SER A 168 1.15 -10.50 11.78
CA SER A 168 0.71 -9.15 12.12
C SER A 168 -0.20 -8.49 11.08
N TYR A 169 -0.29 -9.04 9.87
CA TYR A 169 -1.07 -8.43 8.79
C TYR A 169 -1.67 -9.48 7.84
N TRP A 170 -2.96 -9.37 7.57
CA TRP A 170 -3.68 -10.12 6.55
C TRP A 170 -4.17 -9.19 5.44
N LYS A 171 -3.62 -9.36 4.24
CA LYS A 171 -4.07 -8.71 3.01
C LYS A 171 -5.11 -9.61 2.34
N VAL A 172 -6.40 -9.43 2.66
CA VAL A 172 -7.50 -10.28 2.18
C VAL A 172 -7.97 -9.82 0.82
N ASP A 173 -7.80 -10.69 -0.19
CA ASP A 173 -8.01 -10.34 -1.58
C ASP A 173 -9.18 -11.10 -2.23
N TRP A 174 -9.00 -11.54 -3.46
CA TRP A 174 -9.98 -12.30 -4.23
C TRP A 174 -10.18 -13.72 -3.68
N GLY A 175 -11.24 -14.39 -4.14
CA GLY A 175 -11.62 -15.75 -3.78
C GLY A 175 -13.13 -15.93 -3.87
N HIS A 176 -13.65 -17.09 -3.51
CA HIS A 176 -15.09 -17.39 -3.61
C HIS A 176 -15.96 -16.45 -2.74
N GLN A 177 -15.39 -15.90 -1.68
CA GLN A 177 -16.07 -15.03 -0.71
C GLN A 177 -15.67 -13.55 -0.85
N ASP A 178 -14.97 -13.17 -1.91
CA ASP A 178 -14.38 -11.84 -2.06
C ASP A 178 -15.37 -10.69 -1.94
N ARG A 179 -16.59 -10.88 -2.42
CA ARG A 179 -17.69 -9.90 -2.39
C ARG A 179 -18.77 -10.20 -1.35
N ASN A 180 -18.58 -11.25 -0.56
CA ASN A 180 -19.54 -11.63 0.49
C ASN A 180 -19.33 -10.77 1.75
N GLU A 181 -20.19 -9.79 1.95
CA GLU A 181 -20.13 -8.88 3.11
C GLU A 181 -20.22 -9.65 4.44
N GLY A 182 -21.12 -10.62 4.55
CA GLY A 182 -21.29 -11.42 5.77
C GLY A 182 -20.03 -12.17 6.16
N TRP A 183 -19.36 -12.77 5.18
CA TRP A 183 -18.08 -13.45 5.40
C TRP A 183 -16.97 -12.46 5.80
N ARG A 184 -16.86 -11.32 5.15
CA ARG A 184 -15.85 -10.32 5.46
C ARG A 184 -16.03 -9.73 6.87
N ARG A 185 -17.28 -9.47 7.29
CA ARG A 185 -17.62 -9.06 8.66
C ARG A 185 -17.28 -10.14 9.68
N MET A 186 -17.62 -11.38 9.39
CA MET A 186 -17.26 -12.53 10.23
C MET A 186 -15.75 -12.59 10.42
N LEU A 187 -14.96 -12.49 9.33
CA LEU A 187 -13.51 -12.56 9.42
C LEU A 187 -12.92 -11.44 10.30
N THR A 188 -13.41 -10.20 10.15
CA THR A 188 -12.97 -9.08 11.02
C THR A 188 -13.36 -9.32 12.48
N ARG A 189 -14.58 -9.80 12.75
CA ARG A 189 -15.03 -10.12 14.11
C ARG A 189 -14.15 -11.19 14.75
N LEU A 190 -13.94 -12.31 14.06
CA LEU A 190 -13.08 -13.39 14.53
C LEU A 190 -11.63 -12.94 14.74
N GLY A 191 -11.13 -12.06 13.85
CA GLY A 191 -9.81 -11.45 14.00
C GLY A 191 -9.67 -10.67 15.30
N LYS A 192 -10.64 -9.83 15.64
CA LYS A 192 -10.65 -9.09 16.91
C LYS A 192 -10.72 -10.01 18.14
N GLU A 193 -11.42 -11.13 18.02
CA GLU A 193 -11.60 -12.09 19.10
C GLU A 193 -10.36 -12.98 19.30
N HIS A 194 -9.79 -13.51 18.23
CA HIS A 194 -8.77 -14.56 18.30
C HIS A 194 -7.36 -14.10 17.93
N ALA A 195 -7.21 -12.95 17.25
CA ALA A 195 -5.94 -12.38 16.84
C ALA A 195 -5.95 -10.84 16.97
N PRO A 196 -6.10 -10.28 18.18
CA PRO A 196 -6.36 -8.84 18.40
C PRO A 196 -5.22 -7.91 17.94
N ASN A 197 -4.02 -8.44 17.72
CA ASN A 197 -2.87 -7.70 17.20
C ASN A 197 -2.69 -7.81 15.68
N LEU A 198 -3.56 -8.56 15.01
CA LEU A 198 -3.55 -8.74 13.57
C LEU A 198 -4.34 -7.60 12.89
N TRP A 199 -3.73 -6.97 11.91
CA TRP A 199 -4.43 -6.07 11.01
C TRP A 199 -5.12 -6.88 9.92
N ILE A 200 -6.41 -6.70 9.73
CA ILE A 200 -7.15 -7.29 8.62
C ILE A 200 -7.50 -6.21 7.61
N GLU A 201 -6.90 -6.31 6.44
CA GLU A 201 -7.17 -5.43 5.31
C GLU A 201 -8.17 -6.08 4.36
N HIS A 202 -9.23 -5.36 4.08
CA HIS A 202 -10.20 -5.73 3.05
C HIS A 202 -10.03 -4.91 1.78
N ALA A 203 -10.68 -5.38 0.71
CA ALA A 203 -10.75 -4.75 -0.60
C ALA A 203 -12.15 -4.97 -1.21
N MET A 204 -12.31 -4.72 -2.50
CA MET A 204 -13.47 -4.93 -3.34
C MET A 204 -14.53 -3.83 -3.16
N ASN A 205 -15.62 -4.10 -2.47
CA ASN A 205 -16.72 -3.15 -2.34
C ASN A 205 -16.41 -2.06 -1.31
N GLY A 206 -16.49 -0.79 -1.71
CA GLY A 206 -16.08 0.36 -0.88
C GLY A 206 -16.77 0.42 0.48
N HIS A 207 -18.05 0.01 0.58
CA HIS A 207 -18.76 0.02 1.84
C HIS A 207 -18.21 -0.96 2.90
N PHE A 208 -17.33 -1.89 2.52
CA PHE A 208 -16.64 -2.78 3.47
C PHE A 208 -15.68 -2.02 4.40
N ILE A 209 -15.28 -0.81 4.04
CA ILE A 209 -14.46 0.03 4.92
C ILE A 209 -15.12 0.24 6.29
N ARG A 210 -16.42 0.22 6.37
CA ARG A 210 -17.20 0.44 7.61
C ARG A 210 -16.81 -0.51 8.73
N PHE A 211 -16.47 -1.75 8.41
CA PHE A 211 -16.06 -2.77 9.38
C PHE A 211 -14.61 -3.22 9.22
N SER A 212 -13.84 -2.58 8.34
CA SER A 212 -12.43 -2.92 8.11
C SER A 212 -11.51 -2.21 9.08
N ASP A 213 -10.43 -2.88 9.50
CA ASP A 213 -9.32 -2.17 10.14
C ASP A 213 -8.58 -1.33 9.10
N VAL A 214 -8.31 -1.93 7.95
CA VAL A 214 -7.70 -1.28 6.78
C VAL A 214 -8.50 -1.67 5.54
N PHE A 215 -8.67 -0.72 4.63
CA PHE A 215 -9.30 -0.96 3.34
C PHE A 215 -8.43 -0.37 2.24
N ARG A 216 -7.95 -1.21 1.30
CA ARG A 216 -7.06 -0.74 0.24
C ARG A 216 -7.82 -0.15 -0.94
N THR A 217 -7.21 0.84 -1.57
CA THR A 217 -7.77 1.48 -2.76
C THR A 217 -7.77 0.55 -3.97
N TYR A 218 -6.65 0.16 -4.48
CA TYR A 218 -6.38 -0.86 -5.51
C TYR A 218 -4.88 -0.88 -5.81
N ASP A 219 -4.42 -1.93 -6.48
CA ASP A 219 -3.08 -2.01 -7.05
C ASP A 219 -2.89 -0.93 -8.13
N VAL A 220 -1.76 -0.26 -8.11
CA VAL A 220 -1.40 0.71 -9.13
C VAL A 220 -0.91 -0.03 -10.37
N GLU A 221 -1.58 0.18 -11.48
CA GLU A 221 -1.28 -0.52 -12.74
C GLU A 221 -0.76 0.39 -13.86
N ASN A 222 -0.80 1.72 -13.69
CA ASN A 222 -0.39 2.66 -14.73
C ASN A 222 -0.06 4.06 -14.21
N ILE A 223 0.52 4.91 -15.07
CA ILE A 223 0.95 6.27 -14.71
C ILE A 223 -0.18 7.19 -14.27
N ILE A 224 -1.40 6.94 -14.70
CA ILE A 224 -2.57 7.73 -14.34
C ILE A 224 -3.38 7.11 -13.20
N ALA A 225 -2.78 6.21 -12.44
CA ALA A 225 -3.42 5.64 -11.26
C ALA A 225 -3.68 6.68 -10.15
N GLN A 226 -2.94 7.78 -10.13
CA GLN A 226 -3.11 8.85 -9.16
C GLN A 226 -4.54 9.40 -9.10
N PRO A 227 -5.18 9.83 -10.22
CA PRO A 227 -6.58 10.26 -10.17
C PRO A 227 -7.53 9.12 -9.76
N LEU A 228 -7.25 7.88 -10.15
CA LEU A 228 -8.03 6.73 -9.69
C LEU A 228 -7.96 6.57 -8.17
N THR A 229 -6.77 6.66 -7.59
CA THR A 229 -6.56 6.56 -6.14
C THR A 229 -7.23 7.71 -5.40
N ILE A 230 -7.09 8.96 -5.86
CA ILE A 230 -7.76 10.13 -5.27
C ILE A 230 -9.28 9.92 -5.28
N ARG A 231 -9.85 9.56 -6.43
CA ARG A 231 -11.28 9.31 -6.58
C ARG A 231 -11.75 8.20 -5.64
N ARG A 232 -10.99 7.11 -5.55
CA ARG A 232 -11.31 6.00 -4.66
C ARG A 232 -11.30 6.41 -3.19
N VAL A 233 -10.33 7.21 -2.76
CA VAL A 233 -10.33 7.77 -1.41
C VAL A 233 -11.59 8.60 -1.18
N VAL A 234 -11.95 9.51 -2.10
CA VAL A 234 -13.14 10.35 -1.99
C VAL A 234 -14.44 9.52 -1.91
N GLU A 235 -14.52 8.39 -2.62
CA GLU A 235 -15.65 7.45 -2.53
C GLU A 235 -15.76 6.78 -1.15
N LEU A 236 -14.65 6.58 -0.47
CA LEU A 236 -14.60 5.91 0.84
C LEU A 236 -14.86 6.85 2.01
N LEU A 237 -14.50 8.13 1.90
CA LEU A 237 -14.59 9.11 3.00
C LEU A 237 -16.01 9.35 3.57
N PRO A 238 -17.12 9.22 2.81
CA PRO A 238 -18.48 9.37 3.36
C PRO A 238 -18.90 8.26 4.34
N HIS A 239 -18.22 7.15 4.33
CA HIS A 239 -18.57 6.03 5.21
C HIS A 239 -18.22 6.33 6.68
N LYS A 240 -18.86 5.61 7.58
CA LYS A 240 -18.61 5.66 9.01
C LYS A 240 -18.17 4.29 9.51
N SER A 241 -17.21 4.30 10.42
CA SER A 241 -16.72 3.06 11.06
C SER A 241 -17.77 2.43 11.95
N GLU A 242 -17.86 1.11 11.89
CA GLU A 242 -18.78 0.27 12.70
C GLU A 242 -17.96 -0.69 13.57
N ASP A 243 -18.58 -1.23 14.59
CA ASP A 243 -18.03 -2.33 15.39
C ASP A 243 -16.60 -2.06 15.91
N LYS A 244 -16.28 -0.82 16.25
CA LYS A 244 -14.94 -0.39 16.69
C LYS A 244 -13.84 -0.66 15.66
N SER A 245 -14.19 -0.75 14.39
CA SER A 245 -13.25 -0.83 13.29
C SER A 245 -12.49 0.48 13.13
N LYS A 246 -11.29 0.43 12.57
CA LYS A 246 -10.43 1.61 12.48
C LYS A 246 -10.72 2.44 11.22
N GLY A 247 -11.32 1.82 10.19
CA GLY A 247 -11.69 2.48 8.93
C GLY A 247 -10.53 3.19 8.24
N LEU A 248 -9.31 2.64 8.34
CA LEU A 248 -8.15 3.22 7.68
C LEU A 248 -8.20 2.93 6.17
N ILE A 249 -7.95 3.93 5.36
CA ILE A 249 -7.75 3.76 3.92
C ILE A 249 -6.27 3.47 3.68
N ASN A 250 -5.96 2.50 2.83
CA ASN A 250 -4.61 2.24 2.36
C ASN A 250 -4.49 2.64 0.89
N CYS A 251 -3.58 3.59 0.59
CA CYS A 251 -3.24 3.97 -0.77
C CYS A 251 -2.03 3.15 -1.21
N GLU A 252 -2.26 2.12 -2.03
CA GLU A 252 -1.17 1.32 -2.59
C GLU A 252 -0.38 2.14 -3.61
N ASP A 253 0.94 2.13 -3.45
CA ASP A 253 1.95 2.79 -4.30
C ASP A 253 1.77 4.30 -4.57
N GLU A 254 0.87 4.96 -3.83
CA GLU A 254 0.68 6.41 -3.92
C GLU A 254 0.95 7.10 -2.56
N PRO A 255 2.23 7.12 -2.13
CA PRO A 255 2.59 7.54 -0.78
C PRO A 255 2.28 9.00 -0.47
N TYR A 256 2.34 9.90 -1.46
CA TYR A 256 2.01 11.30 -1.23
C TYR A 256 0.50 11.56 -1.19
N ILE A 257 -0.30 10.78 -1.94
CA ILE A 257 -1.77 10.79 -1.77
C ILE A 257 -2.11 10.29 -0.37
N ALA A 258 -1.47 9.20 0.06
CA ALA A 258 -1.69 8.65 1.39
C ALA A 258 -1.47 9.68 2.49
N VAL A 259 -0.30 10.30 2.55
CA VAL A 259 0.01 11.28 3.61
C VAL A 259 -0.80 12.57 3.46
N GLY A 260 -1.07 13.03 2.24
CA GLY A 260 -1.91 14.20 1.99
C GLY A 260 -3.34 14.02 2.50
N LEU A 261 -3.85 12.79 2.51
CA LEU A 261 -5.21 12.46 2.94
C LEU A 261 -5.28 11.63 4.23
N GLY A 262 -4.18 11.52 4.99
CA GLY A 262 -4.18 10.81 6.27
C GLY A 262 -4.44 9.31 6.17
N CYS A 263 -4.04 8.68 5.06
CA CYS A 263 -4.21 7.26 4.76
C CYS A 263 -2.95 6.47 5.12
N ALA A 264 -3.08 5.15 5.28
CA ALA A 264 -1.95 4.22 5.36
C ALA A 264 -1.32 4.00 3.98
N ILE A 265 -0.13 3.38 3.96
CA ILE A 265 0.68 3.17 2.76
C ILE A 265 0.92 1.69 2.55
N GLY A 266 0.46 1.16 1.41
CA GLY A 266 0.89 -0.11 0.86
C GLY A 266 1.95 0.11 -0.22
N ILE A 267 3.04 -0.63 -0.17
CA ILE A 267 4.11 -0.55 -1.15
C ILE A 267 4.10 -1.87 -1.92
N MET A 268 3.68 -1.83 -3.17
CA MET A 268 3.72 -2.97 -4.09
C MET A 268 4.96 -2.92 -4.97
N ARG A 269 5.46 -1.72 -5.28
CA ARG A 269 6.63 -1.51 -6.13
C ARG A 269 7.90 -1.99 -5.43
N HIS A 270 8.72 -2.75 -6.14
CA HIS A 270 10.02 -3.19 -5.63
C HIS A 270 11.06 -2.06 -5.71
N PRO A 271 12.09 -2.09 -4.85
CA PRO A 271 13.17 -1.09 -4.87
C PRO A 271 14.35 -1.49 -5.78
N MET A 272 14.18 -2.46 -6.66
CA MET A 272 15.23 -2.88 -7.60
C MET A 272 15.29 -1.92 -8.78
N ASP A 273 16.50 -1.53 -9.15
CA ASP A 273 16.79 -0.60 -10.25
C ASP A 273 17.35 -1.35 -11.45
N GLY A 274 17.05 -0.87 -12.64
CA GLY A 274 17.60 -1.38 -13.89
C GLY A 274 16.62 -2.26 -14.68
N ASN A 275 17.20 -3.11 -15.54
CA ASN A 275 16.42 -3.99 -16.38
C ASN A 275 15.90 -5.21 -15.61
N LEU A 276 14.85 -5.79 -16.14
CA LEU A 276 14.35 -7.11 -15.72
C LEU A 276 15.46 -8.19 -15.90
N PRO A 277 15.36 -9.33 -15.21
CA PRO A 277 16.33 -10.42 -15.34
C PRO A 277 16.54 -10.92 -16.78
N ASP A 278 15.55 -10.79 -17.66
CA ASP A 278 15.66 -11.15 -19.09
C ASP A 278 16.24 -10.03 -19.98
N GLY A 279 16.65 -8.91 -19.40
CA GLY A 279 17.28 -7.79 -20.09
C GLY A 279 16.32 -6.73 -20.63
N ARG A 280 15.00 -6.94 -20.58
CA ARG A 280 14.01 -5.92 -20.95
C ARG A 280 13.99 -4.78 -19.93
N GLN A 281 13.54 -3.61 -20.36
CA GLN A 281 13.27 -2.51 -19.46
C GLN A 281 12.13 -2.88 -18.48
N ASP A 282 12.28 -2.49 -17.23
CA ASP A 282 11.20 -2.62 -16.25
C ASP A 282 10.15 -1.52 -16.46
N GLU A 283 8.97 -1.92 -16.93
CA GLU A 283 7.85 -1.03 -17.27
C GLU A 283 6.90 -0.77 -16.08
N VAL A 284 7.12 -1.39 -14.93
CA VAL A 284 6.36 -1.11 -13.70
C VAL A 284 6.62 0.31 -13.22
N PHE A 285 7.78 0.87 -13.58
CA PHE A 285 8.10 2.27 -13.38
C PHE A 285 8.05 3.01 -14.73
N PRO A 286 6.94 3.68 -15.05
CA PRO A 286 6.84 4.45 -16.31
C PRO A 286 8.00 5.42 -16.42
N PRO A 287 8.59 5.58 -17.62
CA PRO A 287 9.81 6.34 -17.80
C PRO A 287 9.65 7.85 -17.56
N VAL A 288 8.40 8.34 -17.53
CA VAL A 288 8.11 9.78 -17.43
C VAL A 288 7.65 10.13 -16.04
N GLY A 289 8.39 11.01 -15.37
CA GLY A 289 8.04 11.58 -14.06
C GLY A 289 8.26 10.67 -12.85
N HIS A 290 8.31 9.36 -13.03
CA HIS A 290 8.46 8.36 -12.00
C HIS A 290 9.71 7.51 -12.24
N ASN A 291 10.90 8.06 -11.99
CA ASN A 291 12.10 7.23 -11.98
C ASN A 291 12.24 6.51 -10.61
N TYR A 292 13.04 5.45 -10.61
CA TYR A 292 13.30 4.62 -9.44
C TYR A 292 13.67 5.42 -8.18
N LYS A 293 14.63 6.32 -8.26
CA LYS A 293 15.07 7.14 -7.11
C LYS A 293 13.93 7.97 -6.55
N ARG A 294 13.15 8.61 -7.40
CA ARG A 294 12.00 9.44 -6.98
C ARG A 294 10.97 8.60 -6.26
N CYS A 295 10.59 7.45 -6.79
CA CYS A 295 9.65 6.55 -6.14
C CYS A 295 10.14 6.11 -4.76
N LEU A 296 11.43 5.79 -4.60
CA LEU A 296 11.99 5.44 -3.30
C LEU A 296 11.99 6.62 -2.32
N ASP A 297 12.34 7.83 -2.77
CA ASP A 297 12.35 9.02 -1.92
C ASP A 297 10.94 9.38 -1.45
N GLU A 298 9.94 9.26 -2.29
CA GLU A 298 8.54 9.47 -1.93
C GLU A 298 8.07 8.50 -0.84
N VAL A 299 8.35 7.21 -1.04
CA VAL A 299 8.05 6.18 -0.05
C VAL A 299 8.75 6.45 1.28
N VAL A 300 10.06 6.75 1.26
CA VAL A 300 10.83 7.01 2.47
C VAL A 300 10.29 8.24 3.22
N ARG A 301 9.99 9.32 2.52
CA ARG A 301 9.46 10.56 3.13
C ARG A 301 8.08 10.33 3.73
N ALA A 302 7.20 9.70 2.99
CA ALA A 302 5.81 9.45 3.42
C ALA A 302 5.74 8.47 4.60
N VAL A 303 6.46 7.36 4.56
CA VAL A 303 6.50 6.41 5.68
C VAL A 303 7.09 7.05 6.95
N ARG A 304 8.13 7.88 6.81
CA ARG A 304 8.70 8.62 7.95
C ARG A 304 7.75 9.68 8.50
N TRP A 305 6.89 10.27 7.68
CA TRP A 305 5.85 11.16 8.18
C TRP A 305 4.92 10.47 9.18
N HIS A 306 4.61 9.20 8.97
CA HIS A 306 3.79 8.44 9.93
C HIS A 306 4.45 8.22 11.30
N ARG A 307 5.73 8.52 11.48
CA ARG A 307 6.35 8.62 12.81
C ARG A 307 5.98 9.92 13.54
N ILE A 308 5.57 10.96 12.78
CA ILE A 308 5.11 12.26 13.31
C ILE A 308 3.61 12.23 13.54
N ALA A 309 2.85 11.72 12.56
CA ALA A 309 1.40 11.70 12.56
C ALA A 309 0.89 10.41 11.90
N GLU A 310 0.26 9.55 12.71
CA GLU A 310 -0.26 8.25 12.24
C GLU A 310 -1.52 8.46 11.37
N PRO A 311 -1.76 7.57 10.37
CA PRO A 311 -2.98 7.61 9.57
C PRO A 311 -4.23 7.48 10.43
N PHE A 312 -5.34 8.01 9.95
CA PHE A 312 -6.60 8.04 10.69
C PHE A 312 -7.79 7.62 9.83
N GLY A 313 -8.82 7.07 10.50
CA GLY A 313 -9.99 6.48 9.86
C GLY A 313 -10.93 7.48 9.21
N VAL A 314 -11.97 6.97 8.55
CA VAL A 314 -12.94 7.76 7.75
C VAL A 314 -13.90 8.62 8.59
N ASP A 315 -13.90 8.53 9.91
CA ASP A 315 -14.87 9.21 10.78
C ASP A 315 -14.67 10.74 10.93
N GLY A 316 -13.76 11.32 10.16
CA GLY A 316 -13.52 12.78 10.14
C GLY A 316 -14.41 13.54 9.16
N ASN A 317 -14.26 14.87 9.16
CA ASN A 317 -14.83 15.74 8.13
C ASN A 317 -13.94 15.70 6.88
N PHE A 318 -14.55 15.89 5.72
CA PHE A 318 -13.81 16.04 4.46
C PHE A 318 -14.55 17.01 3.54
N GLU A 319 -13.80 17.62 2.65
CA GLU A 319 -14.31 18.41 1.54
C GLU A 319 -13.61 17.95 0.26
N ALA A 320 -14.36 17.86 -0.83
CA ALA A 320 -13.84 17.55 -2.16
C ALA A 320 -14.29 18.64 -3.13
N ASP A 321 -13.39 19.07 -4.01
CA ASP A 321 -13.68 20.06 -5.02
C ASP A 321 -14.75 19.55 -6.00
N THR A 322 -15.60 20.43 -6.47
CA THR A 322 -16.52 20.16 -7.59
C THR A 322 -15.82 20.25 -8.95
N ILE A 323 -14.66 20.93 -8.99
CA ILE A 323 -13.82 20.99 -10.19
C ILE A 323 -13.06 19.67 -10.32
N MET A 324 -13.22 19.03 -11.47
CA MET A 324 -12.51 17.81 -11.81
C MET A 324 -11.35 18.14 -12.74
N LEU A 325 -10.18 17.56 -12.44
CA LEU A 325 -9.04 17.60 -13.35
C LEU A 325 -8.95 16.23 -14.04
N ALA A 326 -8.68 16.22 -15.35
CA ALA A 326 -8.60 15.02 -16.17
C ALA A 326 -7.15 14.77 -16.60
N ASP A 327 -6.63 13.60 -16.25
CA ASP A 327 -5.37 13.09 -16.76
C ASP A 327 -5.62 12.21 -17.97
N HIS A 328 -4.70 12.21 -18.91
CA HIS A 328 -4.76 11.34 -20.06
C HIS A 328 -3.37 10.86 -20.48
N TRP A 329 -3.31 9.67 -21.03
CA TRP A 329 -2.08 9.04 -21.46
C TRP A 329 -2.30 8.22 -22.73
N LEU A 330 -1.53 8.49 -23.80
CA LEU A 330 -1.56 7.69 -25.00
C LEU A 330 -0.74 6.40 -24.80
N LEU A 331 -1.40 5.27 -24.85
CA LEU A 331 -0.76 3.96 -24.69
C LEU A 331 0.02 3.60 -25.94
N HIS A 332 1.33 3.41 -25.79
CA HIS A 332 2.23 3.00 -26.87
C HIS A 332 2.37 1.48 -26.94
N GLU A 333 2.89 1.01 -28.07
CA GLU A 333 3.28 -0.39 -28.24
C GLU A 333 4.32 -0.76 -27.18
N ASN A 334 4.18 -1.95 -26.60
CA ASN A 334 5.03 -2.49 -25.54
C ASN A 334 4.82 -1.90 -24.12
N GLU A 335 3.88 -1.01 -23.90
CA GLU A 335 3.50 -0.59 -22.54
C GLU A 335 2.57 -1.64 -21.90
N THR A 336 3.16 -2.64 -21.24
CA THR A 336 2.44 -3.82 -20.71
C THR A 336 1.82 -3.59 -19.33
N TRP A 337 2.26 -2.57 -18.61
CA TRP A 337 1.75 -2.21 -17.28
C TRP A 337 0.28 -1.78 -17.27
N ASN A 338 -0.31 -1.60 -18.44
CA ASN A 338 -1.70 -1.19 -18.63
C ASN A 338 -2.55 -2.32 -19.22
N LYS A 339 -2.69 -3.40 -18.48
CA LYS A 339 -3.39 -4.62 -18.89
C LYS A 339 -4.79 -4.34 -19.45
N GLY A 340 -5.14 -5.04 -20.53
CA GLY A 340 -6.47 -5.01 -21.15
C GLY A 340 -6.75 -3.76 -22.01
N ARG A 341 -5.83 -2.82 -22.13
CA ARG A 341 -5.96 -1.67 -23.04
C ARG A 341 -5.30 -1.96 -24.38
N ARG A 342 -5.80 -1.34 -25.44
CA ARG A 342 -5.23 -1.49 -26.77
C ARG A 342 -4.19 -0.40 -27.05
N THR A 343 -3.06 -0.76 -27.59
CA THR A 343 -2.08 0.17 -28.16
C THR A 343 -2.78 1.21 -29.03
N GLY A 344 -2.38 2.47 -28.92
CA GLY A 344 -2.99 3.60 -29.62
C GLY A 344 -4.26 4.14 -28.97
N SER A 345 -4.80 3.50 -27.90
CA SER A 345 -5.88 4.12 -27.14
C SER A 345 -5.35 5.19 -26.19
N THR A 346 -6.16 6.23 -26.01
CA THR A 346 -5.91 7.20 -24.94
C THR A 346 -6.68 6.76 -23.70
N ILE A 347 -5.99 6.68 -22.58
CA ILE A 347 -6.57 6.43 -21.28
C ILE A 347 -6.92 7.79 -20.68
N HIS A 348 -8.12 7.93 -20.15
CA HIS A 348 -8.59 9.12 -19.47
C HIS A 348 -9.05 8.76 -18.07
N GLU A 349 -8.54 9.48 -17.07
CA GLU A 349 -9.00 9.38 -15.70
C GLU A 349 -9.16 10.78 -15.11
N SER A 350 -10.04 10.94 -14.13
CA SER A 350 -10.27 12.24 -13.51
C SER A 350 -10.51 12.13 -12.02
N ALA A 351 -10.16 13.18 -11.30
CA ALA A 351 -10.41 13.29 -9.87
C ALA A 351 -10.69 14.75 -9.46
N PRO A 352 -11.27 14.99 -8.28
CA PRO A 352 -11.40 16.34 -7.72
C PRO A 352 -10.06 17.06 -7.66
N ALA A 353 -10.04 18.31 -8.09
CA ALA A 353 -8.81 19.11 -8.13
C ALA A 353 -8.18 19.32 -6.74
N ARG A 354 -9.01 19.38 -5.70
CA ARG A 354 -8.60 19.49 -4.31
C ARG A 354 -9.43 18.55 -3.44
N VAL A 355 -8.79 17.98 -2.44
CA VAL A 355 -9.46 17.20 -1.39
C VAL A 355 -8.84 17.56 -0.05
N SER A 356 -9.65 17.77 0.97
CA SER A 356 -9.17 18.02 2.33
C SER A 356 -9.86 17.13 3.35
N ARG A 357 -9.15 16.86 4.46
CA ARG A 357 -9.70 16.15 5.61
C ARG A 357 -9.42 16.94 6.89
N ASN A 358 -10.47 17.15 7.70
CA ASN A 358 -10.42 17.88 8.97
C ASN A 358 -9.89 19.33 8.84
N MET A 359 -9.95 19.90 7.67
CA MET A 359 -9.60 21.30 7.38
C MET A 359 -10.34 21.77 6.12
N PRO A 360 -10.51 23.09 5.91
CA PRO A 360 -11.08 23.62 4.67
C PRO A 360 -10.22 23.29 3.44
N LEU A 361 -10.84 23.29 2.26
CA LEU A 361 -10.11 23.16 1.00
C LEU A 361 -9.04 24.26 0.87
N PRO A 362 -7.78 23.93 0.56
CA PRO A 362 -6.75 24.93 0.29
C PRO A 362 -7.12 25.82 -0.89
N ILE A 363 -6.75 27.10 -0.82
CA ILE A 363 -6.86 28.02 -1.94
C ILE A 363 -5.64 27.80 -2.83
N VAL A 364 -5.85 27.69 -4.13
CA VAL A 364 -4.82 27.54 -5.16
C VAL A 364 -4.94 28.70 -6.12
N ASP A 365 -3.87 29.40 -6.40
CA ASP A 365 -3.84 30.61 -7.22
C ASP A 365 -3.74 30.34 -8.74
N ASP A 366 -3.73 29.08 -9.15
CA ASP A 366 -3.69 28.65 -10.54
C ASP A 366 -4.97 27.87 -10.92
N ASN A 367 -5.67 28.35 -11.94
CA ASN A 367 -6.86 27.69 -12.51
C ASN A 367 -6.58 26.99 -13.85
N SER A 368 -5.31 26.90 -14.28
CA SER A 368 -4.96 26.20 -15.52
C SER A 368 -5.28 24.72 -15.46
N GLU A 369 -5.46 24.09 -16.61
CA GLU A 369 -5.62 22.64 -16.72
C GLU A 369 -4.36 21.87 -16.31
N GLU A 370 -3.21 22.52 -16.27
CA GLU A 370 -1.92 21.92 -15.89
C GLU A 370 -1.64 21.94 -14.39
N ARG A 371 -2.49 22.60 -13.59
CA ARG A 371 -2.30 22.65 -12.14
C ARG A 371 -2.29 21.25 -11.51
N PRO A 372 -1.54 21.02 -10.42
CA PRO A 372 -1.53 19.74 -9.71
C PRO A 372 -2.84 19.50 -8.95
N TYR A 373 -3.11 18.25 -8.60
CA TYR A 373 -4.05 17.94 -7.53
C TYR A 373 -3.48 18.41 -6.20
N ILE A 374 -4.29 19.02 -5.36
CA ILE A 374 -3.90 19.47 -4.02
C ILE A 374 -4.68 18.71 -2.97
N LEU A 375 -3.96 17.95 -2.15
CA LEU A 375 -4.51 17.13 -1.08
C LEU A 375 -4.01 17.63 0.26
N SER A 376 -4.90 17.73 1.25
CA SER A 376 -4.50 18.24 2.55
C SER A 376 -5.26 17.58 3.70
N SER A 377 -4.62 17.50 4.85
CA SER A 377 -5.29 16.98 6.04
C SER A 377 -4.70 17.56 7.33
N THR A 378 -5.57 17.77 8.31
CA THR A 378 -5.18 17.93 9.71
C THR A 378 -5.34 16.61 10.42
N TYR A 379 -4.23 16.07 10.90
CA TYR A 379 -4.18 14.83 11.65
C TYR A 379 -4.71 14.99 13.07
N PRO A 380 -5.12 13.89 13.75
CA PRO A 380 -5.59 13.99 15.15
C PRO A 380 -4.57 14.59 16.13
N THR A 381 -3.29 14.53 15.81
CA THR A 381 -2.20 15.16 16.57
C THR A 381 -2.10 16.68 16.36
N GLY A 382 -2.90 17.26 15.46
CA GLY A 382 -2.76 18.64 15.00
C GLY A 382 -1.74 18.84 13.87
N ALA A 383 -0.95 17.83 13.54
CA ALA A 383 -0.02 17.90 12.42
C ALA A 383 -0.78 18.07 11.09
N ILE A 384 -0.20 18.82 10.15
CA ILE A 384 -0.81 19.13 8.86
C ILE A 384 0.05 18.54 7.75
N ALA A 385 -0.59 17.85 6.81
CA ALA A 385 0.06 17.43 5.56
C ALA A 385 -0.61 18.14 4.37
N ILE A 386 0.21 18.60 3.43
CA ILE A 386 -0.23 19.13 2.14
C ILE A 386 0.58 18.44 1.06
N ALA A 387 -0.11 17.85 0.09
CA ALA A 387 0.50 17.17 -1.04
C ALA A 387 0.06 17.82 -2.36
N ALA A 388 1.03 18.08 -3.24
CA ALA A 388 0.81 18.52 -4.61
C ALA A 388 1.19 17.38 -5.55
N ILE A 389 0.22 16.83 -6.27
CA ILE A 389 0.38 15.67 -7.12
C ILE A 389 0.38 16.10 -8.57
N GLY A 390 1.47 15.79 -9.29
CA GLY A 390 1.60 16.11 -10.71
C GLY A 390 0.58 15.38 -11.59
N ARG A 391 0.51 15.79 -12.85
CA ARG A 391 -0.49 15.37 -13.82
C ARG A 391 0.13 14.60 -14.97
N ALA A 392 -0.55 13.59 -15.47
CA ALA A 392 -0.22 12.93 -16.73
C ALA A 392 -1.05 13.56 -17.86
N LEU A 393 -0.40 14.33 -18.72
CA LEU A 393 -1.02 15.01 -19.84
C LEU A 393 -0.35 14.59 -21.16
N GLY A 394 -0.99 13.68 -21.88
CA GLY A 394 -0.40 13.06 -23.08
C GLY A 394 0.78 12.15 -22.74
N ARG A 395 1.98 12.51 -23.18
CA ARG A 395 3.24 11.80 -22.89
C ARG A 395 4.08 12.53 -21.84
N GLU A 396 3.58 13.61 -21.30
CA GLU A 396 4.29 14.42 -20.32
C GLU A 396 3.71 14.23 -18.95
N TYR A 397 4.59 14.11 -17.97
CA TYR A 397 4.22 14.21 -16.56
C TYR A 397 4.56 15.62 -16.08
N ILE A 398 3.54 16.41 -15.82
CA ILE A 398 3.67 17.84 -15.50
C ILE A 398 3.55 18.05 -14.00
N CYS A 399 4.52 18.76 -13.44
CA CYS A 399 4.53 19.25 -12.07
C CYS A 399 4.63 20.78 -12.11
N LYS A 400 3.52 21.45 -12.36
CA LYS A 400 3.49 22.91 -12.37
C LYS A 400 3.59 23.46 -10.96
N GLU A 401 4.40 24.52 -10.77
CA GLU A 401 4.44 25.25 -9.50
C GLU A 401 3.14 26.04 -9.29
N VAL A 402 2.59 25.95 -8.10
CA VAL A 402 1.42 26.71 -7.68
C VAL A 402 1.63 27.24 -6.26
N ALA A 403 1.07 28.41 -5.97
CA ALA A 403 0.96 28.85 -4.59
C ALA A 403 -0.30 28.26 -3.95
N VAL A 404 -0.13 27.73 -2.75
CA VAL A 404 -1.20 27.10 -1.98
C VAL A 404 -1.35 27.81 -0.64
N THR A 405 -2.55 28.28 -0.35
CA THR A 405 -2.90 28.85 0.95
C THR A 405 -3.80 27.89 1.70
N ALA A 406 -3.33 27.38 2.83
CA ALA A 406 -4.10 26.51 3.71
C ALA A 406 -4.43 27.23 5.03
N GLN A 407 -5.63 26.98 5.55
CA GLN A 407 -6.07 27.51 6.84
C GLN A 407 -6.02 26.39 7.89
N ALA A 408 -5.42 26.66 9.03
CA ALA A 408 -5.38 25.74 10.15
C ALA A 408 -5.84 26.45 11.42
N LYS A 409 -6.46 25.69 12.33
CA LYS A 409 -6.92 26.22 13.63
C LYS A 409 -5.75 26.57 14.54
N GLU A 410 -4.67 25.80 14.46
CA GLU A 410 -3.46 25.98 15.26
C GLU A 410 -2.23 25.70 14.40
N TRP A 411 -1.18 26.51 14.56
CA TRP A 411 0.05 26.44 13.78
C TRP A 411 1.27 25.98 14.62
N HIS A 412 1.04 25.33 15.74
CA HIS A 412 2.10 24.83 16.63
C HIS A 412 2.53 23.39 16.36
N ALA A 413 1.84 22.70 15.46
CA ALA A 413 2.12 21.32 15.09
C ALA A 413 3.01 21.22 13.85
N PRO A 414 3.69 20.09 13.62
CA PRO A 414 4.50 19.87 12.43
C PRO A 414 3.68 19.99 11.13
N ILE A 415 4.29 20.58 10.11
CA ILE A 415 3.72 20.68 8.76
C ILE A 415 4.57 19.87 7.80
N GLY A 416 3.96 18.92 7.11
CA GLY A 416 4.55 18.12 6.04
C GLY A 416 4.13 18.65 4.67
N LEU A 417 5.11 18.96 3.81
CA LEU A 417 4.88 19.32 2.42
C LEU A 417 5.41 18.21 1.52
N PHE A 418 4.55 17.70 0.67
CA PHE A 418 4.81 16.58 -0.23
C PHE A 418 4.50 16.98 -1.66
N GLY A 419 5.37 16.63 -2.60
CA GLY A 419 5.15 16.96 -4.00
C GLY A 419 6.35 16.61 -4.86
N HIS A 420 6.12 16.64 -6.16
CA HIS A 420 7.15 16.51 -7.15
C HIS A 420 7.76 17.89 -7.40
N PHE A 421 8.76 18.25 -6.61
CA PHE A 421 9.44 19.53 -6.77
C PHE A 421 10.47 19.42 -7.91
N LYS A 422 10.50 20.43 -8.76
CA LYS A 422 11.62 20.62 -9.66
C LYS A 422 12.82 21.01 -8.79
N GLU A 423 13.91 20.26 -8.84
CA GLU A 423 15.18 20.73 -8.25
C GLU A 423 15.57 22.02 -9.00
N VAL A 424 15.61 23.13 -8.28
CA VAL A 424 16.10 24.42 -8.77
C VAL A 424 17.59 24.49 -8.53
#